data_1fba124ea008230727971f139c5a208c
#
_entry.id   1fba124ea008230727971f139c5a208c
#
_cell.length_a   1.000
_cell.length_b   1.000
_cell.length_c   1.000
_cell.angle_alpha   90.00
_cell.angle_beta   90.00
_cell.angle_gamma   90.00
#
_symmetry.space_group_name_H-M   'P 1'
#
loop_
_entity.id
_entity.type
_entity.pdbx_description
1 polymer ?
#
loop_
_entity_poly.entity_id
_entity_poly.type
_entity_poly.pdbx_seq_one_letter_code
_entity_poly.pdbx_strand_id
1 'polypeptide(L)'
;MNISWIIERLLVKPTEGTHTDVVITADWRCNGSQDQYSGTCYGSTSFAPPSGSFTPYPDLTEAQVLGWCFASGVDKTAIEANVSAQIADQINPPVIAPPLPWLPPVMIVPPMLPQIEPVLVADQPVSADTAA
;
A
#
# COMPACT_ATOMS: atom_id res chain seq x y z
N MET A 1 8.25 14.76 -2.55
CA MET A 1 7.74 13.43 -2.18
C MET A 1 8.74 12.68 -1.32
N ASN A 2 8.26 12.02 -0.29
CA ASN A 2 9.10 11.24 0.60
C ASN A 2 8.91 9.76 0.31
N ILE A 3 10.04 9.08 0.15
CA ILE A 3 10.04 7.63 -0.04
C ILE A 3 10.78 7.01 1.14
N SER A 4 10.21 5.98 1.73
CA SER A 4 10.87 5.26 2.82
C SER A 4 10.69 3.76 2.62
N TRP A 5 11.71 3.02 3.05
CA TRP A 5 11.70 1.56 3.01
C TRP A 5 11.78 1.04 4.44
N ILE A 6 10.98 0.04 4.72
CA ILE A 6 11.00 -0.61 6.03
C ILE A 6 10.98 -2.11 5.86
N ILE A 7 11.50 -2.80 6.85
CA ILE A 7 11.35 -4.24 6.98
C ILE A 7 10.25 -4.46 7.99
N GLU A 8 9.20 -5.16 7.58
CA GLU A 8 8.04 -5.39 8.42
C GLU A 8 8.17 -6.65 9.26
N ARG A 9 8.87 -7.64 8.73
CA ARG A 9 9.00 -8.93 9.42
C ARG A 9 10.18 -9.69 8.85
N LEU A 10 10.85 -10.43 9.71
CA LEU A 10 11.88 -11.37 9.30
C LEU A 10 11.45 -12.78 9.71
N LEU A 11 11.60 -13.72 8.80
CA LEU A 11 11.41 -15.13 9.10
C LEU A 11 12.78 -15.75 9.20
N VAL A 12 13.00 -16.50 10.27
CA VAL A 12 14.31 -17.10 10.53
C VAL A 12 14.16 -18.60 10.66
N LYS A 13 15.23 -19.29 10.31
CA LYS A 13 15.40 -20.68 10.61
C LYS A 13 16.13 -20.74 11.95
N PRO A 14 15.57 -21.35 12.99
CA PRO A 14 16.20 -21.32 14.30
C PRO A 14 17.61 -21.90 14.29
N THR A 15 17.85 -22.89 13.43
CA THR A 15 19.17 -23.51 13.31
C THR A 15 19.46 -23.81 11.84
N GLU A 16 20.64 -23.42 11.41
CA GLU A 16 21.13 -23.75 10.08
C GLU A 16 22.63 -24.06 10.23
N GLY A 17 22.96 -25.34 10.22
CA GLY A 17 24.33 -25.76 10.48
C GLY A 17 24.76 -25.34 11.89
N THR A 18 25.79 -24.52 11.97
CA THR A 18 26.29 -24.01 13.25
C THR A 18 25.73 -22.64 13.60
N HIS A 19 24.85 -22.10 12.74
CA HIS A 19 24.27 -20.77 12.94
C HIS A 19 22.89 -20.88 13.56
N THR A 20 22.51 -19.87 14.33
CA THR A 20 21.18 -19.78 14.92
C THR A 20 20.48 -18.53 14.40
N ASP A 21 19.15 -18.60 14.34
CA ASP A 21 18.28 -17.51 13.89
C ASP A 21 18.74 -16.94 12.56
N VAL A 22 18.80 -17.80 11.56
CA VAL A 22 19.24 -17.43 10.22
C VAL A 22 18.07 -16.89 9.43
N VAL A 23 18.16 -15.64 9.00
CA VAL A 23 17.09 -15.01 8.21
C VAL A 23 16.97 -15.71 6.86
N ILE A 24 15.79 -16.21 6.56
CA ILE A 24 15.50 -16.85 5.29
C ILE A 24 14.56 -16.02 4.42
N THR A 25 13.78 -15.14 5.02
CA THR A 25 12.84 -14.31 4.29
C THR A 25 12.70 -12.97 5.00
N ALA A 26 12.62 -11.90 4.22
CA ALA A 26 12.31 -10.57 4.73
C ALA A 26 11.08 -10.04 4.04
N ASP A 27 10.12 -9.57 4.84
CA ASP A 27 8.96 -8.86 4.32
C ASP A 27 9.29 -7.37 4.34
N TRP A 28 9.25 -6.75 3.19
CA TRP A 28 9.63 -5.35 3.04
C TRP A 28 8.44 -4.52 2.56
N ARG A 29 8.54 -3.22 2.80
CA ARG A 29 7.55 -2.28 2.32
C ARG A 29 8.22 -0.98 1.92
N CYS A 30 7.76 -0.43 0.81
CA CYS A 30 8.18 0.89 0.34
C CYS A 30 6.97 1.81 0.42
N ASN A 31 7.10 2.88 1.15
CA ASN A 31 6.03 3.86 1.32
C ASN A 31 6.45 5.18 0.71
N GLY A 32 5.49 5.85 0.08
CA GLY A 32 5.70 7.20 -0.41
C GLY A 32 4.59 8.10 0.06
N SER A 33 4.88 9.38 0.19
CA SER A 33 3.87 10.37 0.55
C SER A 33 4.20 11.71 -0.08
N GLN A 34 3.16 12.43 -0.45
CA GLN A 34 3.26 13.80 -0.95
C GLN A 34 1.96 14.50 -0.58
N ASP A 35 2.06 15.49 0.31
CA ASP A 35 0.90 16.18 0.87
C ASP A 35 -0.04 15.17 1.52
N GLN A 36 -1.33 15.13 1.12
CA GLN A 36 -2.27 14.15 1.66
C GLN A 36 -2.29 12.84 0.87
N TYR A 37 -1.47 12.72 -0.16
CA TYR A 37 -1.44 11.54 -1.02
C TYR A 37 -0.37 10.57 -0.56
N SER A 38 -0.64 9.28 -0.71
CA SER A 38 0.31 8.25 -0.32
C SER A 38 0.20 7.04 -1.24
N GLY A 39 1.28 6.29 -1.30
CA GLY A 39 1.33 5.06 -2.04
C GLY A 39 2.20 4.05 -1.31
N THR A 40 2.04 2.79 -1.63
CA THR A 40 2.81 1.73 -0.99
C THR A 40 2.99 0.56 -1.94
N CYS A 41 4.11 -0.12 -1.75
CA CYS A 41 4.39 -1.35 -2.45
C CYS A 41 5.11 -2.27 -1.46
N TYR A 42 4.78 -3.55 -1.45
CA TYR A 42 5.34 -4.46 -0.48
C TYR A 42 5.55 -5.83 -1.10
N GLY A 43 6.38 -6.62 -0.45
CA GLY A 43 6.64 -7.97 -0.91
C GLY A 43 7.52 -8.73 0.06
N SER A 44 7.93 -9.90 -0.35
CA SER A 44 8.80 -10.77 0.43
C SER A 44 9.96 -11.22 -0.44
N THR A 45 11.13 -11.29 0.16
CA THR A 45 12.33 -11.76 -0.52
C THR A 45 12.97 -12.86 0.31
N SER A 46 13.28 -13.97 -0.34
CA SER A 46 13.94 -15.11 0.32
C SER A 46 15.43 -15.11 0.00
N PHE A 47 16.19 -15.64 0.92
CA PHE A 47 17.65 -15.63 0.83
C PHE A 47 18.19 -17.06 0.92
N ALA A 48 19.31 -17.29 0.25
CA ALA A 48 20.03 -18.55 0.35
C ALA A 48 20.67 -18.68 1.74
N PRO A 49 20.98 -19.89 2.19
CA PRO A 49 21.71 -20.07 3.44
C PRO A 49 23.04 -19.31 3.42
N PRO A 50 23.50 -18.85 4.59
CA PRO A 50 24.72 -18.09 4.63
C PRO A 50 25.92 -18.92 4.18
N SER A 51 26.80 -18.27 3.41
CA SER A 51 28.05 -18.86 3.02
C SER A 51 29.12 -17.78 3.19
N GLY A 52 30.18 -18.07 3.91
CA GLY A 52 31.17 -17.05 4.24
C GLY A 52 30.78 -16.28 5.48
N SER A 53 30.78 -14.96 5.43
CA SER A 53 30.49 -14.16 6.62
C SER A 53 29.03 -14.29 7.02
N PHE A 54 28.83 -14.31 8.33
CA PHE A 54 27.48 -14.40 8.91
C PHE A 54 27.37 -13.36 10.03
N THR A 55 26.31 -12.55 9.97
CA THR A 55 26.03 -11.58 11.02
C THR A 55 24.99 -12.17 11.97
N PRO A 56 25.28 -12.31 13.26
CA PRO A 56 24.30 -12.82 14.20
C PRO A 56 23.06 -11.97 14.23
N TYR A 57 21.92 -12.60 14.47
CA TYR A 57 20.62 -11.94 14.39
C TYR A 57 20.55 -10.65 15.23
N PRO A 58 21.01 -10.63 16.50
CA PRO A 58 20.94 -9.40 17.28
C PRO A 58 21.77 -8.24 16.75
N ASP A 59 22.71 -8.52 15.86
CA ASP A 59 23.59 -7.50 15.30
C ASP A 59 23.10 -6.98 13.95
N LEU A 60 22.00 -7.50 13.42
CA LEU A 60 21.47 -7.05 12.14
C LEU A 60 20.88 -5.66 12.27
N THR A 61 21.04 -4.88 11.19
CA THR A 61 20.37 -3.58 11.07
C THR A 61 19.38 -3.64 9.92
N GLU A 62 18.39 -2.77 9.98
CA GLU A 62 17.40 -2.68 8.91
C GLU A 62 18.06 -2.35 7.58
N ALA A 63 19.03 -1.45 7.59
CA ALA A 63 19.74 -1.08 6.36
C ALA A 63 20.46 -2.27 5.74
N GLN A 64 21.05 -3.13 6.56
CA GLN A 64 21.74 -4.31 6.06
C GLN A 64 20.76 -5.28 5.39
N VAL A 65 19.62 -5.51 6.02
CA VAL A 65 18.59 -6.41 5.48
C VAL A 65 18.00 -5.84 4.20
N LEU A 66 17.74 -4.55 4.14
CA LEU A 66 17.27 -3.90 2.92
C LEU A 66 18.30 -4.06 1.79
N GLY A 67 19.58 -3.92 2.12
CA GLY A 67 20.65 -4.16 1.14
C GLY A 67 20.60 -5.57 0.58
N TRP A 68 20.32 -6.55 1.41
CA TRP A 68 20.17 -7.94 0.95
C TRP A 68 18.98 -8.07 -0.01
N CYS A 69 17.86 -7.40 0.31
CA CYS A 69 16.68 -7.43 -0.56
C CYS A 69 17.01 -6.86 -1.93
N PHE A 70 17.69 -5.71 -1.97
CA PHE A 70 18.03 -5.07 -3.24
C PHE A 70 19.02 -5.92 -4.05
N ALA A 71 19.91 -6.64 -3.37
CA ALA A 71 20.83 -7.55 -4.04
C ALA A 71 20.17 -8.84 -4.50
N SER A 72 19.00 -9.17 -3.96
CA SER A 72 18.33 -10.44 -4.22
C SER A 72 17.12 -10.30 -5.13
N GLY A 73 17.08 -9.28 -5.96
CA GLY A 73 16.06 -9.14 -6.99
C GLY A 73 15.00 -8.09 -6.76
N VAL A 74 15.02 -7.40 -5.62
CA VAL A 74 14.10 -6.27 -5.43
C VAL A 74 14.64 -5.07 -6.18
N ASP A 75 13.93 -4.66 -7.22
CA ASP A 75 14.33 -3.52 -8.03
C ASP A 75 13.89 -2.23 -7.35
N LYS A 76 14.78 -1.63 -6.60
CA LYS A 76 14.51 -0.43 -5.82
C LYS A 76 13.94 0.68 -6.70
N THR A 77 14.54 0.91 -7.85
CA THR A 77 14.11 1.97 -8.77
C THR A 77 12.71 1.71 -9.29
N ALA A 78 12.42 0.48 -9.71
CA ALA A 78 11.11 0.13 -10.24
C ALA A 78 10.02 0.22 -9.16
N ILE A 79 10.34 -0.23 -7.95
CA ILE A 79 9.38 -0.17 -6.84
C ILE A 79 9.09 1.28 -6.47
N GLU A 80 10.11 2.11 -6.38
CA GLU A 80 9.92 3.53 -6.07
C GLU A 80 9.16 4.24 -7.17
N ALA A 81 9.38 3.87 -8.43
CA ALA A 81 8.62 4.41 -9.56
C ALA A 81 7.15 4.01 -9.47
N ASN A 82 6.87 2.78 -9.04
CA ASN A 82 5.51 2.32 -8.86
C ASN A 82 4.78 3.13 -7.78
N VAL A 83 5.45 3.36 -6.65
CA VAL A 83 4.89 4.16 -5.57
C VAL A 83 4.64 5.60 -6.03
N SER A 84 5.58 6.17 -6.79
CA SER A 84 5.43 7.51 -7.34
C SER A 84 4.25 7.59 -8.30
N ALA A 85 4.06 6.57 -9.11
CA ALA A 85 2.93 6.52 -10.05
C ALA A 85 1.60 6.44 -9.31
N GLN A 86 1.54 5.68 -8.22
CA GLN A 86 0.32 5.63 -7.41
C GLN A 86 -0.06 7.01 -6.89
N ILE A 87 0.93 7.77 -6.44
CA ILE A 87 0.70 9.12 -5.93
C ILE A 87 0.29 10.05 -7.06
N ALA A 88 0.98 9.99 -8.20
CA ALA A 88 0.65 10.82 -9.36
C ALA A 88 -0.78 10.59 -9.84
N ASP A 89 -1.23 9.34 -9.82
CA ASP A 89 -2.58 9.00 -10.24
C ASP A 89 -3.64 9.50 -9.25
N GLN A 90 -3.29 9.67 -8.00
CA GLN A 90 -4.19 10.27 -7.02
C GLN A 90 -4.28 11.78 -7.21
N ILE A 91 -3.17 12.42 -7.53
CA ILE A 91 -3.14 13.86 -7.74
C ILE A 91 -3.85 14.21 -9.03
N ASN A 92 -3.66 13.43 -10.07
CA ASN A 92 -4.22 13.69 -11.40
C ASN A 92 -4.72 12.38 -12.01
N PRO A 93 -5.90 11.92 -11.59
CA PRO A 93 -6.40 10.60 -12.01
C PRO A 93 -6.53 10.51 -13.53
N PRO A 94 -5.98 9.45 -14.14
CA PRO A 94 -6.12 9.26 -15.58
C PRO A 94 -7.53 8.86 -15.99
N VAL A 95 -8.32 8.37 -15.05
CA VAL A 95 -9.70 7.97 -15.29
C VAL A 95 -10.57 8.53 -14.18
N ILE A 96 -11.64 9.21 -14.54
CA ILE A 96 -12.58 9.76 -13.58
C ILE A 96 -13.99 9.36 -13.97
N ALA A 97 -14.92 9.51 -13.03
CA ALA A 97 -16.32 9.26 -13.27
C ALA A 97 -17.08 10.57 -13.09
N PRO A 98 -17.21 11.37 -14.15
CA PRO A 98 -17.91 12.65 -14.03
C PRO A 98 -19.41 12.42 -13.80
N PRO A 99 -20.11 13.43 -13.29
CA PRO A 99 -21.55 13.31 -13.14
C PRO A 99 -22.22 12.96 -14.46
N LEU A 100 -23.28 12.15 -14.38
CA LEU A 100 -24.01 11.79 -15.58
C LEU A 100 -24.72 13.02 -16.13
N PRO A 101 -24.56 13.34 -17.43
CA PRO A 101 -25.03 14.63 -17.97
C PRO A 101 -26.55 14.76 -17.99
N TRP A 102 -27.25 13.64 -17.93
CA TRP A 102 -28.72 13.67 -17.99
C TRP A 102 -29.37 13.77 -16.60
N LEU A 103 -28.54 13.83 -15.53
CA LEU A 103 -29.07 14.00 -14.18
C LEU A 103 -28.95 15.47 -13.76
N PRO A 104 -29.82 15.97 -12.87
CA PRO A 104 -29.69 17.33 -12.40
C PRO A 104 -28.36 17.53 -11.67
N PRO A 105 -27.84 18.75 -11.65
CA PRO A 105 -26.63 19.02 -10.88
C PRO A 105 -26.85 18.69 -9.40
N VAL A 106 -25.81 18.15 -8.78
CA VAL A 106 -25.89 17.70 -7.40
C VAL A 106 -24.94 18.55 -6.57
N MET A 107 -25.42 18.96 -5.40
CA MET A 107 -24.53 19.63 -4.48
C MET A 107 -23.61 18.62 -3.85
N ILE A 108 -22.35 19.03 -3.66
CA ILE A 108 -21.39 18.18 -3.01
C ILE A 108 -21.62 18.26 -1.52
N VAL A 109 -21.82 17.12 -0.91
CA VAL A 109 -22.12 17.02 0.51
C VAL A 109 -20.91 16.44 1.20
N PRO A 110 -20.56 16.93 2.39
CA PRO A 110 -19.44 16.34 3.10
C PRO A 110 -19.68 14.85 3.32
N PRO A 111 -18.66 14.04 3.07
CA PRO A 111 -18.85 12.60 3.14
C PRO A 111 -19.07 12.07 4.54
N MET A 112 -18.83 12.88 5.56
CA MET A 112 -19.05 12.38 6.88
C MET A 112 -20.50 12.15 7.22
N LEU A 113 -21.42 12.65 6.41
CA LEU A 113 -22.81 12.46 6.72
C LEU A 113 -23.26 11.17 6.20
N PRO A 114 -23.62 10.25 7.04
CA PRO A 114 -24.30 9.07 6.57
C PRO A 114 -25.63 9.56 6.11
N GLN A 115 -25.84 9.54 4.89
CA GLN A 115 -27.06 10.00 4.39
C GLN A 115 -28.08 9.06 4.62
N ILE A 116 -29.00 9.49 5.06
CA ILE A 116 -30.08 8.65 5.24
C ILE A 116 -30.84 8.55 4.01
N GLU A 117 -31.04 8.49 3.64
CA GLU A 117 -31.54 8.49 2.76
C GLU A 117 -32.55 8.48 2.67
N PRO A 118 -33.19 8.92 2.56
CA PRO A 118 -33.98 8.85 2.41
C PRO A 118 -34.68 8.47 1.74
N VAL A 119 -34.86 8.69 1.91
CA VAL A 119 -35.28 8.28 1.36
C VAL A 119 -36.08 8.33 0.71
N LEU A 120 -36.23 8.54 0.65
CA LEU A 120 -36.70 8.49 -0.06
C LEU A 120 -37.38 8.39 -0.51
N VAL A 121 -37.77 8.53 -0.33
CA VAL A 121 -38.20 8.21 -0.84
C VAL A 121 -38.88 8.41 -1.31
N ALA A 122 -39.21 8.61 -1.11
CA ALA A 122 -39.63 8.51 -1.69
C ALA A 122 -40.07 8.77 -2.25
N ASP A 123 -40.07 8.83 -2.27
CA ASP A 123 -40.33 8.59 -2.90
C ASP A 123 -40.58 8.42 -3.45
N GLN A 124 -40.77 8.59 -3.38
CA GLN A 124 -41.04 8.10 -3.93
C GLN A 124 -41.62 7.92 -4.17
N PRO A 125 -42.00 8.07 -4.09
CA PRO A 125 -42.66 7.80 -4.34
C PRO A 125 -43.27 7.86 -4.47
N VAL A 126 -43.55 7.98 -4.17
CA VAL A 126 -44.06 7.63 -4.44
C VAL A 126 -44.61 7.75 -4.62
N SER A 127 -44.81 7.98 -4.43
CA SER A 127 -45.29 7.77 -4.84
C SER A 127 -45.87 7.81 -4.97
N ALA A 128 -46.13 8.04 -4.75
CA ALA A 128 -46.64 7.80 -5.05
C ALA A 128 -47.21 7.80 -4.97
N ASP A 129 -47.08 7.92 -4.76
CA ASP A 129 -47.66 7.65 -4.86
C ASP A 129 -48.20 7.73 -4.71
N THR A 130 -48.33 8.06 -4.46
CA THR A 130 -48.88 7.95 -4.63
C THR A 130 -49.59 8.11 -4.62
N ALA A 131 -49.92 8.38 -4.34
CA ALA A 131 -50.32 8.31 -4.58
C ALA A 131 -50.75 8.41 -4.49
N ALA A 132 -50.81 8.42 -4.14
CA ALA A 132 -50.94 8.33 -4.28
C ALA A 132 -51.07 8.31 -4.33
#